data_1465e44b0b4f59f1c025332f436e3a62
#
_entry.id   1465e44b0b4f59f1c025332f436e3a62
#
_cell.length_a   1.000
_cell.length_b   1.000
_cell.length_c   1.000
_cell.angle_alpha   90.00
_cell.angle_beta   90.00
_cell.angle_gamma   90.00
#
_symmetry.space_group_name_H-M   'P 1'
#
loop_
_entity.id
_entity.type
_entity.pdbx_description
1 polymer ?
#
loop_
_entity_poly.entity_id
_entity_poly.type
_entity_poly.pdbx_seq_one_letter_code
_entity_poly.pdbx_strand_id
1 'polypeptide(L)'
;DAEEFYITLLPPPENVVIGFDTRFVLFKKLTAALNINLSAVTNNQNASDESIVEDLDEGLRKALNSLITVNSTTRANTAGEASLHWHDKFFNLGIMYKRIDPNYASFGIHYVLDDLENYTINGGVRLLKNRVSINGNVGVQRNNLKNIRNNTTERIIYNINSNIILKSNAGVNLT
;
A
#
# COMPACT_ATOMS: atom_id res chain seq x y z
N ASP A 1 -48.86 -26.46 -1.93
CA ASP A 1 -48.05 -25.74 -0.95
C ASP A 1 -46.89 -25.08 -1.68
N ALA A 2 -47.02 -23.77 -1.94
CA ALA A 2 -45.95 -22.99 -2.51
C ALA A 2 -44.98 -22.65 -1.38
N GLU A 3 -43.81 -23.24 -1.38
CA GLU A 3 -42.72 -22.80 -0.55
C GLU A 3 -42.34 -21.35 -0.99
N GLU A 4 -42.71 -20.38 -0.19
CA GLU A 4 -42.26 -19.00 -0.36
C GLU A 4 -40.76 -18.97 -0.15
N PHE A 5 -40.01 -18.84 -1.24
CA PHE A 5 -38.58 -18.66 -1.23
C PHE A 5 -38.26 -17.25 -0.74
N TYR A 6 -38.08 -17.07 0.56
CA TYR A 6 -37.64 -15.80 1.13
C TYR A 6 -36.17 -15.57 0.74
N ILE A 7 -35.93 -14.79 -0.29
CA ILE A 7 -34.59 -14.24 -0.56
C ILE A 7 -34.34 -13.21 0.55
N THR A 8 -33.59 -13.62 1.57
CA THR A 8 -33.06 -12.68 2.57
C THR A 8 -32.02 -11.82 1.86
N LEU A 9 -32.43 -10.66 1.38
CA LEU A 9 -31.50 -9.67 0.85
C LEU A 9 -30.62 -9.20 2.01
N LEU A 10 -29.37 -9.65 2.03
CA LEU A 10 -28.37 -9.11 2.94
C LEU A 10 -28.17 -7.62 2.60
N PRO A 11 -28.13 -6.74 3.59
CA PRO A 11 -27.83 -5.34 3.34
C PRO A 11 -26.46 -5.20 2.67
N PRO A 12 -26.28 -4.20 1.80
CA PRO A 12 -24.99 -4.00 1.14
C PRO A 12 -23.90 -3.75 2.17
N PRO A 13 -22.67 -4.22 1.93
CA PRO A 13 -21.55 -3.95 2.83
C PRO A 13 -21.21 -2.46 2.84
N GLU A 14 -20.75 -1.96 3.99
CA GLU A 14 -20.23 -0.60 4.17
C GLU A 14 -18.72 -0.59 4.17
N ASN A 15 -18.12 0.46 3.61
CA ASN A 15 -16.68 0.69 3.65
C ASN A 15 -16.38 2.17 3.85
N VAL A 16 -15.49 2.45 4.78
CA VAL A 16 -14.87 3.76 4.96
C VAL A 16 -13.35 3.63 4.88
N VAL A 17 -12.72 4.56 4.16
CA VAL A 17 -11.27 4.67 4.10
C VAL A 17 -10.86 6.06 4.55
N ILE A 18 -9.98 6.12 5.54
CA ILE A 18 -9.40 7.37 6.04
C ILE A 18 -7.91 7.33 5.74
N GLY A 19 -7.41 8.35 5.02
CA GLY A 19 -6.02 8.44 4.60
C GLY A 19 -5.32 9.68 5.13
N PHE A 20 -4.04 9.56 5.41
CA PHE A 20 -3.12 10.64 5.70
C PHE A 20 -1.94 10.56 4.73
N ASP A 21 -1.69 11.64 4.01
CA ASP A 21 -0.56 11.77 3.10
C ASP A 21 0.25 13.02 3.46
N THR A 22 1.57 12.89 3.52
CA THR A 22 2.45 14.03 3.78
C THR A 22 3.79 13.88 3.07
N ARG A 23 4.36 15.01 2.67
CA ARG A 23 5.66 15.09 2.03
C ARG A 23 6.43 16.27 2.56
N PHE A 24 7.67 16.04 2.98
CA PHE A 24 8.61 17.06 3.44
C PHE A 24 9.84 17.10 2.57
N VAL A 25 10.32 18.28 2.24
CA VAL A 25 11.59 18.49 1.55
C VAL A 25 12.56 19.20 2.49
N LEU A 26 13.60 18.50 2.90
CA LEU A 26 14.62 18.99 3.80
C LEU A 26 15.90 19.31 3.03
N PHE A 27 16.52 20.43 3.36
CA PHE A 27 17.79 20.88 2.75
C PHE A 27 17.77 20.94 1.21
N LYS A 28 16.59 21.04 0.58
CA LYS A 28 16.38 21.00 -0.89
C LYS A 28 16.88 19.73 -1.57
N LYS A 29 17.27 18.72 -0.82
CA LYS A 29 17.88 17.47 -1.32
C LYS A 29 17.22 16.19 -0.79
N LEU A 30 16.73 16.22 0.43
CA LEU A 30 16.10 15.06 1.06
C LEU A 30 14.58 15.23 1.04
N THR A 31 13.90 14.32 0.38
CA THR A 31 12.43 14.21 0.39
C THR A 31 12.04 13.04 1.29
N ALA A 32 11.23 13.32 2.30
CA ALA A 32 10.56 12.31 3.11
C ALA A 32 9.06 12.31 2.76
N ALA A 33 8.48 11.16 2.52
CA ALA A 33 7.05 11.03 2.26
C ALA A 33 6.48 9.90 3.11
N LEU A 34 5.24 10.09 3.58
CA LEU A 34 4.49 9.12 4.37
C LEU A 34 3.05 9.15 3.88
N ASN A 35 2.53 7.97 3.55
CA ASN A 35 1.14 7.72 3.24
C ASN A 35 0.63 6.60 4.14
N ILE A 36 -0.45 6.81 4.87
CA ILE A 36 -1.08 5.81 5.73
C ILE A 36 -2.59 5.86 5.49
N ASN A 37 -3.20 4.70 5.29
CA ASN A 37 -4.62 4.55 5.08
C ASN A 37 -5.16 3.51 6.05
N LEU A 38 -6.27 3.82 6.68
CA LEU A 38 -7.09 2.89 7.45
C LEU A 38 -8.36 2.60 6.67
N SER A 39 -8.65 1.34 6.44
CA SER A 39 -9.91 0.89 5.85
C SER A 39 -10.70 0.11 6.87
N ALA A 40 -11.97 0.45 7.04
CA ALA A 40 -12.93 -0.34 7.81
C ALA A 40 -14.05 -0.80 6.89
N VAL A 41 -14.40 -2.10 6.97
CA VAL A 41 -15.45 -2.75 6.19
C VAL A 41 -16.39 -3.47 7.13
N THR A 42 -17.69 -3.21 7.00
CA THR A 42 -18.76 -3.96 7.66
C THR A 42 -19.49 -4.78 6.60
N ASN A 43 -19.43 -6.11 6.72
CA ASN A 43 -20.02 -7.00 5.70
C ASN A 43 -21.53 -7.18 5.85
N ASN A 44 -22.05 -7.09 7.08
CA ASN A 44 -23.49 -7.22 7.36
C ASN A 44 -23.90 -6.21 8.42
N GLN A 45 -24.66 -5.20 8.02
CA GLN A 45 -25.13 -4.13 8.91
C GLN A 45 -26.12 -4.63 9.98
N ASN A 46 -26.80 -5.76 9.75
CA ASN A 46 -27.78 -6.32 10.67
C ASN A 46 -27.19 -7.33 11.66
N ALA A 47 -25.87 -7.50 11.69
CA ALA A 47 -25.24 -8.40 12.64
C ALA A 47 -25.30 -7.83 14.07
N SER A 48 -25.41 -8.72 15.06
CA SER A 48 -25.44 -8.31 16.47
C SER A 48 -24.10 -7.75 16.95
N ASP A 49 -24.15 -6.85 17.92
CA ASP A 49 -22.96 -6.24 18.57
C ASP A 49 -22.27 -7.20 19.56
N GLU A 50 -22.83 -8.38 19.84
CA GLU A 50 -22.45 -9.24 20.98
C GLU A 50 -21.04 -9.88 20.87
N SER A 51 -20.45 -9.90 19.70
CA SER A 51 -19.06 -10.37 19.51
C SER A 51 -18.23 -9.29 18.81
N ILE A 52 -17.89 -8.27 19.56
CA ILE A 52 -17.03 -7.18 19.08
C ILE A 52 -15.66 -7.77 18.75
N VAL A 53 -15.14 -7.39 17.58
CA VAL A 53 -13.77 -7.69 17.19
C VAL A 53 -12.83 -7.18 18.28
N GLU A 54 -12.22 -8.09 19.03
CA GLU A 54 -11.33 -7.81 20.19
C GLU A 54 -10.14 -6.89 19.82
N ASP A 55 -9.87 -6.70 18.53
CA ASP A 55 -8.73 -5.95 18.00
C ASP A 55 -8.98 -4.44 17.76
N LEU A 56 -10.20 -3.92 17.98
CA LEU A 56 -10.49 -2.51 17.78
C LEU A 56 -10.38 -1.71 19.07
N ASP A 57 -9.45 -0.76 19.10
CA ASP A 57 -9.37 0.26 20.17
C ASP A 57 -10.70 1.02 20.33
N GLU A 58 -11.09 1.30 21.59
CA GLU A 58 -12.38 1.94 21.89
C GLU A 58 -12.52 3.33 21.26
N GLY A 59 -11.44 4.10 21.18
CA GLY A 59 -11.42 5.41 20.51
C GLY A 59 -11.66 5.30 19.03
N LEU A 60 -11.00 4.33 18.36
CA LEU A 60 -11.20 4.04 16.96
C LEU A 60 -12.62 3.55 16.66
N ARG A 61 -13.17 2.71 17.53
CA ARG A 61 -14.56 2.23 17.45
C ARG A 61 -15.56 3.38 17.48
N LYS A 62 -15.42 4.33 18.42
CA LYS A 62 -16.28 5.51 18.48
C LYS A 62 -16.20 6.38 17.21
N ALA A 63 -15.00 6.58 16.69
CA ALA A 63 -14.78 7.34 15.46
C ALA A 63 -15.43 6.63 14.25
N LEU A 64 -15.28 5.31 14.13
CA LEU A 64 -15.87 4.54 13.05
C LEU A 64 -17.39 4.49 13.12
N ASN A 65 -17.99 4.37 14.34
CA ASN A 65 -19.44 4.37 14.52
C ASN A 65 -20.15 5.63 14.04
N SER A 66 -19.42 6.73 13.87
CA SER A 66 -19.96 7.96 13.27
C SER A 66 -20.03 7.92 11.73
N LEU A 67 -19.38 6.94 11.10
CA LEU A 67 -19.21 6.86 9.65
C LEU A 67 -19.85 5.60 9.04
N ILE A 68 -19.78 4.47 9.75
CA ILE A 68 -20.32 3.18 9.33
C ILE A 68 -20.94 2.45 10.53
N THR A 69 -21.74 1.42 10.27
CA THR A 69 -22.29 0.52 11.29
C THR A 69 -21.19 -0.41 11.79
N VAL A 70 -20.71 -0.22 13.02
CA VAL A 70 -19.68 -1.10 13.63
C VAL A 70 -20.32 -2.22 14.42
N ASN A 71 -20.07 -3.47 14.01
CA ASN A 71 -20.59 -4.70 14.65
C ASN A 71 -19.60 -5.86 14.52
N SER A 72 -20.01 -7.07 14.90
CA SER A 72 -19.19 -8.30 14.84
C SER A 72 -18.62 -8.64 13.46
N THR A 73 -19.14 -8.09 12.38
CA THR A 73 -18.65 -8.30 11.01
C THR A 73 -17.72 -7.21 10.51
N THR A 74 -17.43 -6.19 11.34
CA THR A 74 -16.54 -5.08 11.02
C THR A 74 -15.08 -5.52 11.11
N ARG A 75 -14.28 -5.18 10.12
CA ARG A 75 -12.85 -5.41 10.06
C ARG A 75 -12.13 -4.13 9.72
N ALA A 76 -11.05 -3.82 10.44
CA ALA A 76 -10.18 -2.69 10.15
C ALA A 76 -8.79 -3.19 9.74
N ASN A 77 -8.27 -2.66 8.63
CA ASN A 77 -6.96 -3.02 8.10
C ASN A 77 -6.24 -1.76 7.62
N THR A 78 -4.92 -1.79 7.65
CA THR A 78 -4.08 -0.66 7.27
C THR A 78 -3.32 -0.91 5.98
N ALA A 79 -3.06 0.18 5.26
CA ALA A 79 -2.12 0.23 4.16
C ALA A 79 -1.25 1.45 4.31
N GLY A 80 0.07 1.32 4.11
CA GLY A 80 0.97 2.43 4.26
C GLY A 80 2.23 2.30 3.43
N GLU A 81 2.81 3.47 3.14
CA GLU A 81 4.08 3.61 2.45
C GLU A 81 4.87 4.75 3.08
N ALA A 82 6.14 4.49 3.40
CA ALA A 82 7.09 5.49 3.86
C ALA A 82 8.31 5.48 2.96
N SER A 83 8.80 6.65 2.58
CA SER A 83 9.98 6.77 1.73
C SER A 83 10.87 7.94 2.10
N LEU A 84 12.17 7.73 1.87
CA LEU A 84 13.20 8.75 1.96
C LEU A 84 13.99 8.75 0.66
N HIS A 85 14.10 9.91 0.01
CA HIS A 85 14.82 10.09 -1.24
C HIS A 85 15.81 11.24 -1.13
N TRP A 86 17.10 10.94 -1.35
CA TRP A 86 18.13 11.93 -1.49
C TRP A 86 18.39 12.21 -2.97
N HIS A 87 18.36 13.47 -3.34
CA HIS A 87 18.62 13.93 -4.69
C HIS A 87 19.83 14.85 -4.70
N ASP A 88 20.82 14.50 -5.50
CA ASP A 88 21.95 15.37 -5.80
C ASP A 88 22.10 15.56 -7.32
N LYS A 89 23.00 16.44 -7.72
CA LYS A 89 23.29 16.73 -9.14
C LYS A 89 23.76 15.49 -9.91
N PHE A 90 24.54 14.62 -9.25
CA PHE A 90 25.20 13.49 -9.90
C PHE A 90 24.60 12.15 -9.52
N PHE A 91 23.91 12.06 -8.40
CA PHE A 91 23.29 10.81 -7.95
C PHE A 91 21.97 11.04 -7.22
N ASN A 92 21.20 10.01 -7.14
CA ASN A 92 20.04 9.91 -6.26
C ASN A 92 20.09 8.57 -5.51
N LEU A 93 19.54 8.56 -4.30
CA LEU A 93 19.40 7.37 -3.49
C LEU A 93 18.08 7.44 -2.75
N GLY A 94 17.36 6.33 -2.69
CA GLY A 94 16.10 6.27 -1.97
C GLY A 94 15.91 4.92 -1.28
N ILE A 95 15.16 4.95 -0.20
CA ILE A 95 14.64 3.77 0.48
C ILE A 95 13.13 3.93 0.59
N MET A 96 12.41 2.83 0.46
CA MET A 96 10.96 2.77 0.56
C MET A 96 10.54 1.54 1.33
N TYR A 97 9.60 1.73 2.23
CA TYR A 97 8.86 0.68 2.91
C TYR A 97 7.40 0.78 2.54
N LYS A 98 6.79 -0.33 2.17
CA LYS A 98 5.36 -0.44 1.87
C LYS A 98 4.78 -1.65 2.56
N ARG A 99 3.63 -1.47 3.19
CA ARG A 99 2.86 -2.55 3.80
C ARG A 99 1.37 -2.38 3.51
N ILE A 100 0.73 -3.46 3.15
CA ILE A 100 -0.72 -3.55 2.98
C ILE A 100 -1.17 -4.79 3.76
N ASP A 101 -2.00 -4.59 4.77
CA ASP A 101 -2.48 -5.67 5.60
C ASP A 101 -3.35 -6.66 4.80
N PRO A 102 -3.40 -7.94 5.22
CA PRO A 102 -4.33 -8.92 4.65
C PRO A 102 -5.78 -8.43 4.78
N ASN A 103 -6.56 -8.65 3.72
CA ASN A 103 -7.96 -8.21 3.60
C ASN A 103 -8.18 -6.69 3.64
N TYR A 104 -7.14 -5.89 3.37
CA TYR A 104 -7.34 -4.47 3.12
C TYR A 104 -8.24 -4.30 1.88
N ALA A 105 -9.32 -3.54 2.02
CA ALA A 105 -10.29 -3.33 0.95
C ALA A 105 -10.65 -1.85 0.83
N SER A 106 -10.94 -1.43 -0.39
CA SER A 106 -11.48 -0.11 -0.69
C SER A 106 -12.48 -0.27 -1.84
N PHE A 107 -13.74 0.04 -1.60
CA PHE A 107 -14.78 -0.13 -2.62
C PHE A 107 -14.68 0.88 -3.77
N GLY A 108 -13.87 1.92 -3.60
CA GLY A 108 -13.53 2.86 -4.67
C GLY A 108 -12.50 2.34 -5.68
N ILE A 109 -11.91 1.16 -5.46
CA ILE A 109 -10.87 0.57 -6.32
C ILE A 109 -11.27 -0.87 -6.66
N HIS A 110 -11.26 -1.22 -7.95
CA HIS A 110 -11.64 -2.56 -8.40
C HIS A 110 -10.77 -3.70 -7.90
N TYR A 111 -9.49 -3.42 -7.68
CA TYR A 111 -8.54 -4.43 -7.21
C TYR A 111 -7.46 -3.78 -6.34
N VAL A 112 -7.29 -4.31 -5.14
CA VAL A 112 -6.20 -3.96 -4.23
C VAL A 112 -5.35 -5.20 -4.01
N LEU A 113 -4.06 -5.11 -4.28
CA LEU A 113 -3.11 -6.15 -3.88
C LEU A 113 -2.89 -6.02 -2.38
N ASP A 114 -3.43 -6.93 -1.61
CA ASP A 114 -3.32 -6.98 -0.15
C ASP A 114 -2.29 -8.02 0.32
N ASP A 115 -2.06 -8.09 1.63
CA ASP A 115 -1.15 -9.03 2.28
C ASP A 115 0.27 -8.92 1.72
N LEU A 116 0.82 -7.71 1.72
CA LEU A 116 2.07 -7.37 1.09
C LEU A 116 2.95 -6.53 1.99
N GLU A 117 4.22 -6.90 2.12
CA GLU A 117 5.27 -6.08 2.69
C GLU A 117 6.44 -6.01 1.72
N ASN A 118 6.95 -4.80 1.49
CA ASN A 118 8.02 -4.54 0.54
C ASN A 118 9.02 -3.54 1.09
N TYR A 119 10.28 -3.89 1.04
CA TYR A 119 11.44 -3.03 1.31
C TYR A 119 12.18 -2.81 0.00
N THR A 120 12.36 -1.57 -0.42
CA THR A 120 13.03 -1.25 -1.68
C THR A 120 14.12 -0.21 -1.46
N ILE A 121 15.27 -0.44 -2.09
CA ILE A 121 16.33 0.55 -2.24
C ILE A 121 16.39 0.90 -3.72
N ASN A 122 16.38 2.17 -4.04
CA ASN A 122 16.53 2.67 -5.39
C ASN A 122 17.68 3.67 -5.45
N GLY A 123 18.38 3.68 -6.57
CA GLY A 123 19.50 4.59 -6.76
C GLY A 123 19.77 4.87 -8.22
N GLY A 124 20.45 5.96 -8.46
CA GLY A 124 20.87 6.33 -9.81
C GLY A 124 22.05 7.24 -9.81
N VAL A 125 22.85 7.15 -10.88
CA VAL A 125 24.02 8.00 -11.12
C VAL A 125 23.95 8.61 -12.51
N ARG A 126 24.44 9.85 -12.61
CA ARG A 126 24.58 10.59 -13.88
C ARG A 126 26.04 10.93 -14.10
N LEU A 127 26.59 10.40 -15.17
CA LEU A 127 28.01 10.50 -15.50
C LEU A 127 28.20 11.26 -16.83
N LEU A 128 29.43 11.66 -17.10
CA LEU A 128 29.86 12.26 -18.36
C LEU A 128 28.96 13.44 -18.79
N LYS A 129 28.71 14.39 -17.88
CA LYS A 129 27.84 15.57 -18.13
C LYS A 129 26.43 15.16 -18.59
N ASN A 130 25.83 14.18 -17.91
CA ASN A 130 24.51 13.59 -18.19
C ASN A 130 24.42 12.77 -19.49
N ARG A 131 25.55 12.38 -20.09
CA ARG A 131 25.54 11.48 -21.25
C ARG A 131 25.27 10.02 -20.88
N VAL A 132 25.60 9.64 -19.66
CA VAL A 132 25.33 8.29 -19.15
C VAL A 132 24.51 8.44 -17.90
N SER A 133 23.34 7.79 -17.85
CA SER A 133 22.55 7.65 -16.65
C SER A 133 22.26 6.18 -16.39
N ILE A 134 22.51 5.73 -15.16
CA ILE A 134 22.23 4.39 -14.71
C ILE A 134 21.29 4.54 -13.52
N ASN A 135 20.14 3.86 -13.54
CA ASN A 135 19.20 3.81 -12.44
C ASN A 135 18.84 2.37 -12.16
N GLY A 136 18.63 2.05 -10.90
CA GLY A 136 18.20 0.73 -10.51
C GLY A 136 17.45 0.73 -9.21
N ASN A 137 16.75 -0.35 -8.98
CA ASN A 137 16.15 -0.66 -7.70
C ASN A 137 16.34 -2.13 -7.37
N VAL A 138 16.39 -2.43 -6.10
CA VAL A 138 16.34 -3.78 -5.55
C VAL A 138 15.45 -3.76 -4.32
N GLY A 139 14.62 -4.78 -4.19
CA GLY A 139 13.72 -4.89 -3.05
C GLY A 139 13.45 -6.33 -2.67
N VAL A 140 13.01 -6.51 -1.43
CA VAL A 140 12.49 -7.77 -0.91
C VAL A 140 11.02 -7.60 -0.65
N GLN A 141 10.22 -8.49 -1.20
CA GLN A 141 8.78 -8.52 -1.03
C GLN A 141 8.35 -9.84 -0.40
N ARG A 142 7.50 -9.77 0.61
CA ARG A 142 6.88 -10.94 1.23
C ARG A 142 5.38 -10.76 1.40
N ASN A 143 4.67 -11.87 1.46
CA ASN A 143 3.25 -11.96 1.79
C ASN A 143 3.03 -12.80 3.07
N ASN A 144 1.76 -13.12 3.36
CA ASN A 144 1.35 -13.88 4.54
C ASN A 144 1.77 -13.23 5.86
N LEU A 145 1.52 -11.91 5.97
CA LEU A 145 1.99 -11.08 7.08
C LEU A 145 1.42 -11.46 8.46
N LYS A 146 0.24 -12.08 8.48
CA LYS A 146 -0.41 -12.58 9.71
C LYS A 146 -0.20 -14.09 9.92
N ASN A 147 0.61 -14.76 9.09
CA ASN A 147 0.83 -16.21 9.13
C ASN A 147 -0.46 -17.05 9.08
N ILE A 148 -1.46 -16.58 8.37
CA ILE A 148 -2.77 -17.24 8.23
C ILE A 148 -2.75 -18.25 7.07
N ARG A 149 -1.92 -18.03 6.06
CA ARG A 149 -1.79 -18.89 4.88
C ARG A 149 -0.76 -20.00 5.16
N ASN A 150 -0.97 -21.16 4.55
CA ASN A 150 -0.04 -22.30 4.70
C ASN A 150 1.35 -22.03 4.14
N ASN A 151 1.47 -21.10 3.17
CA ASN A 151 2.74 -20.78 2.52
C ASN A 151 3.01 -19.28 2.59
N THR A 152 4.23 -18.94 2.94
CA THR A 152 4.78 -17.58 2.82
C THR A 152 5.65 -17.53 1.58
N THR A 153 5.42 -16.53 0.74
CA THR A 153 6.26 -16.25 -0.42
C THR A 153 7.13 -15.04 -0.14
N GLU A 154 8.43 -15.22 -0.30
CA GLU A 154 9.42 -14.15 -0.27
C GLU A 154 10.13 -14.11 -1.63
N ARG A 155 10.29 -12.91 -2.20
CA ARG A 155 10.93 -12.73 -3.50
C ARG A 155 11.77 -11.47 -3.53
N ILE A 156 12.87 -11.55 -4.26
CA ILE A 156 13.71 -10.39 -4.58
C ILE A 156 13.21 -9.83 -5.91
N ILE A 157 12.98 -8.54 -5.94
CA ILE A 157 12.59 -7.78 -7.12
C ILE A 157 13.70 -6.82 -7.44
N TYR A 158 14.18 -6.80 -8.68
CA TYR A 158 15.20 -5.86 -9.11
C TYR A 158 14.94 -5.38 -10.54
N ASN A 159 15.43 -4.18 -10.82
CA ASN A 159 15.43 -3.59 -12.15
C ASN A 159 16.67 -2.70 -12.28
N ILE A 160 17.29 -2.70 -13.46
CA ILE A 160 18.41 -1.83 -13.79
C ILE A 160 18.17 -1.26 -15.19
N ASN A 161 18.20 0.05 -15.28
CA ASN A 161 18.07 0.80 -16.53
C ASN A 161 19.32 1.61 -16.77
N SER A 162 19.84 1.56 -18.00
CA SER A 162 20.96 2.38 -18.44
C SER A 162 20.60 3.12 -19.74
N ASN A 163 20.84 4.42 -19.74
CA ASN A 163 20.67 5.28 -20.91
C ASN A 163 22.02 5.92 -21.27
N ILE A 164 22.46 5.77 -22.52
CA ILE A 164 23.73 6.29 -23.02
C ILE A 164 23.45 7.17 -24.23
N ILE A 165 23.79 8.45 -24.16
CA ILE A 165 23.68 9.42 -25.25
C ILE A 165 25.03 9.50 -25.97
N LEU A 166 25.13 8.92 -27.16
CA LEU A 166 26.35 8.87 -27.96
C LEU A 166 26.61 10.20 -28.69
N LYS A 167 25.56 10.77 -29.28
CA LYS A 167 25.55 12.08 -29.95
C LYS A 167 24.21 12.76 -29.70
N SER A 168 24.07 14.02 -30.09
CA SER A 168 22.84 14.79 -29.88
C SER A 168 21.55 14.12 -30.39
N ASN A 169 21.67 13.21 -31.40
CA ASN A 169 20.53 12.54 -32.04
C ASN A 169 20.62 11.00 -31.97
N ALA A 170 21.53 10.42 -31.19
CA ALA A 170 21.69 8.97 -31.08
C ALA A 170 21.89 8.57 -29.61
N GLY A 171 21.14 7.58 -29.15
CA GLY A 171 21.23 7.04 -27.81
C GLY A 171 20.92 5.56 -27.79
N VAL A 172 21.37 4.86 -26.72
CA VAL A 172 21.09 3.45 -26.45
C VAL A 172 20.43 3.36 -25.09
N ASN A 173 19.33 2.64 -25.00
CA ASN A 173 18.65 2.31 -23.77
C ASN A 173 18.74 0.80 -23.53
N LEU A 174 19.18 0.40 -22.33
CA LEU A 174 19.26 -0.99 -21.89
C LEU A 174 18.41 -1.13 -20.63
N THR A 175 17.56 -2.16 -20.63
CA THR A 175 16.63 -2.47 -19.52
C THR A 175 16.83 -3.88 -19.04
#